data_2952dffbddacdc0b34d986fe88426521
#
_entry.id   2952dffbddacdc0b34d986fe88426521
#
_cell.length_a   1.000
_cell.length_b   1.000
_cell.length_c   1.000
_cell.angle_alpha   90.00
_cell.angle_beta   90.00
_cell.angle_gamma   90.00
#
_symmetry.space_group_name_H-M   'P 1'
#
loop_
_entity.id
_entity.type
_entity.pdbx_description
1 polymer ?
#
loop_
_entity_poly.entity_id
_entity_poly.type
_entity_poly.pdbx_seq_one_letter_code
_entity_poly.pdbx_strand_id
1 'polypeptide(L)'
;MEEYLKREKRRRIKKYCIGVMISILIAIIIALIYLLYYKTDIDYQSNLAKQSANTIQLSQTVAEIKQESKTITQVIEEVNESIVGISKLKNSGSTIFLEDGTSQLGLGTGMIVSEDGYILTNEHVSGGKYSSCYVTLPNGKSYRGNVVWSETNLDLAIVKINANNLPYVTLGDSSNVSVGQTVYAIGNPIGFEFQRTVTSGIISAVERTILLEEEGTCTYMEDLIQTDATINPGNSGGPLINANGEVIGINSVKITSAEGIGFAIPINTAKVVVQSFITNGKFAETTLGVFAYDKNVLPYLDSNLQLENGIYVVQVTADSPAARYGIREKDILLEIDGVKLDKMCDLRCYIYSKQPGDTVQIKLLRNKVEINLSVVLGKK
;
A
#
# COMPACT_ATOMS: atom_id res chain seq x y z
N MET A 1 -89.90 72.57 12.64
CA MET A 1 -89.98 71.10 12.91
C MET A 1 -89.49 70.26 11.72
N GLU A 2 -89.93 70.54 10.55
CA GLU A 2 -89.53 69.74 9.30
C GLU A 2 -88.05 69.79 8.97
N GLU A 3 -87.40 70.92 9.15
CA GLU A 3 -85.92 71.05 8.86
C GLU A 3 -85.07 70.32 9.86
N TYR A 4 -85.53 70.26 11.11
CA TYR A 4 -84.83 69.47 12.15
C TYR A 4 -84.88 67.96 11.83
N LEU A 5 -86.05 67.46 11.44
CA LEU A 5 -86.24 66.05 11.06
C LEU A 5 -85.44 65.71 9.81
N LYS A 6 -85.30 66.59 8.83
CA LYS A 6 -84.47 66.42 7.64
C LYS A 6 -82.95 66.33 8.01
N ARG A 7 -82.54 67.20 8.97
CA ARG A 7 -81.12 67.15 9.45
C ARG A 7 -80.82 65.87 10.21
N GLU A 8 -81.70 65.39 11.02
CA GLU A 8 -81.53 64.16 11.78
C GLU A 8 -81.52 62.95 10.86
N LYS A 9 -82.41 62.90 9.89
CA LYS A 9 -82.44 61.86 8.89
C LYS A 9 -81.12 61.76 8.06
N ARG A 10 -80.60 62.98 7.65
CA ARG A 10 -79.31 63.05 6.96
C ARG A 10 -78.13 62.57 7.86
N ARG A 11 -78.15 62.88 9.15
CA ARG A 11 -77.14 62.40 10.12
C ARG A 11 -77.20 60.91 10.29
N ARG A 12 -78.40 60.33 10.39
CA ARG A 12 -78.53 58.82 10.46
C ARG A 12 -78.08 58.16 9.20
N ILE A 13 -78.42 58.64 8.02
CA ILE A 13 -77.94 58.09 6.76
C ILE A 13 -76.46 58.20 6.70
N LYS A 14 -75.86 59.35 7.08
CA LYS A 14 -74.39 59.52 7.05
C LYS A 14 -73.67 58.52 8.00
N LYS A 15 -74.22 58.30 9.20
CA LYS A 15 -73.71 57.30 10.14
C LYS A 15 -73.81 55.88 9.59
N TYR A 16 -74.94 55.56 8.92
CA TYR A 16 -75.14 54.27 8.29
C TYR A 16 -74.14 54.04 7.13
N CYS A 17 -73.97 55.00 6.25
CA CYS A 17 -73.02 54.96 5.19
C CYS A 17 -71.59 54.81 5.70
N ILE A 18 -71.20 55.51 6.78
CA ILE A 18 -69.86 55.32 7.39
C ILE A 18 -69.71 53.91 7.97
N GLY A 19 -70.75 53.37 8.62
CA GLY A 19 -70.74 52.02 9.15
C GLY A 19 -70.54 50.97 8.05
N VAL A 20 -71.29 51.14 6.94
CA VAL A 20 -71.09 50.22 5.73
C VAL A 20 -69.71 50.32 5.14
N MET A 21 -69.14 51.52 5.00
CA MET A 21 -67.80 51.73 4.51
C MET A 21 -66.75 51.06 5.40
N ILE A 22 -66.92 51.20 6.73
CA ILE A 22 -66.02 50.54 7.69
C ILE A 22 -66.10 49.00 7.59
N SER A 23 -67.31 48.43 7.44
CA SER A 23 -67.51 47.00 7.26
C SER A 23 -66.85 46.45 5.97
N ILE A 24 -66.99 47.23 4.89
CA ILE A 24 -66.32 46.86 3.61
C ILE A 24 -64.82 46.95 3.78
N LEU A 25 -64.27 47.93 4.43
CA LEU A 25 -62.85 48.09 4.68
C LEU A 25 -62.30 46.90 5.52
N ILE A 26 -63.03 46.53 6.56
CA ILE A 26 -62.65 45.35 7.40
C ILE A 26 -62.68 44.07 6.55
N ALA A 27 -63.68 43.86 5.70
CA ALA A 27 -63.77 42.70 4.83
C ALA A 27 -62.59 42.65 3.84
N ILE A 28 -62.15 43.76 3.29
CA ILE A 28 -61.00 43.90 2.42
C ILE A 28 -59.69 43.52 3.16
N ILE A 29 -59.55 44.03 4.38
CA ILE A 29 -58.38 43.74 5.23
C ILE A 29 -58.30 42.21 5.54
N ILE A 30 -59.44 41.63 5.92
CA ILE A 30 -59.51 40.18 6.17
C ILE A 30 -59.14 39.37 4.92
N ALA A 31 -59.63 39.78 3.75
CA ALA A 31 -59.29 39.12 2.47
C ALA A 31 -57.81 39.24 2.12
N LEU A 32 -57.21 40.40 2.37
CA LEU A 32 -55.77 40.60 2.16
C LEU A 32 -54.92 39.76 3.11
N ILE A 33 -55.29 39.67 4.38
CA ILE A 33 -54.60 38.81 5.35
C ILE A 33 -54.69 37.33 4.93
N TYR A 34 -55.86 36.89 4.45
CA TYR A 34 -56.07 35.55 3.97
C TYR A 34 -55.20 35.24 2.75
N LEU A 35 -55.12 36.16 1.79
CA LEU A 35 -54.27 36.04 0.60
C LEU A 35 -52.79 35.99 0.96
N LEU A 36 -52.34 36.79 1.92
CA LEU A 36 -50.95 36.76 2.40
C LEU A 36 -50.64 35.40 3.08
N TYR A 37 -51.54 34.93 3.92
CA TYR A 37 -51.40 33.64 4.58
C TYR A 37 -51.32 32.48 3.56
N TYR A 38 -52.19 32.47 2.57
CA TYR A 38 -52.24 31.47 1.53
C TYR A 38 -50.97 31.48 0.67
N LYS A 39 -50.43 32.66 0.36
CA LYS A 39 -49.17 32.77 -0.38
C LYS A 39 -48.00 32.25 0.44
N THR A 40 -47.90 32.57 1.73
CA THR A 40 -46.81 32.04 2.58
C THR A 40 -46.88 30.54 2.75
N ASP A 41 -48.09 29.93 2.80
CA ASP A 41 -48.25 28.48 2.88
C ASP A 41 -47.79 27.76 1.58
N ILE A 42 -48.13 28.32 0.42
CA ILE A 42 -47.68 27.81 -0.89
C ILE A 42 -46.13 27.86 -0.98
N ASP A 43 -45.52 28.97 -0.59
CA ASP A 43 -44.09 29.15 -0.61
C ASP A 43 -43.39 28.16 0.33
N TYR A 44 -43.97 27.94 1.52
CA TYR A 44 -43.46 26.96 2.48
C TYR A 44 -43.52 25.53 1.94
N GLN A 45 -44.65 25.12 1.37
CA GLN A 45 -44.83 23.78 0.77
C GLN A 45 -43.90 23.56 -0.42
N SER A 46 -43.72 24.59 -1.26
CA SER A 46 -42.80 24.52 -2.40
C SER A 46 -41.31 24.34 -1.99
N ASN A 47 -40.93 25.03 -0.89
CA ASN A 47 -39.59 24.91 -0.32
C ASN A 47 -39.34 23.55 0.32
N LEU A 48 -40.32 22.97 1.04
CA LEU A 48 -40.28 21.62 1.57
C LEU A 48 -40.13 20.57 0.45
N ALA A 49 -40.88 20.72 -0.63
CA ALA A 49 -40.80 19.81 -1.79
C ALA A 49 -39.43 19.86 -2.46
N LYS A 50 -38.83 21.06 -2.63
CA LYS A 50 -37.49 21.24 -3.15
C LYS A 50 -36.41 20.61 -2.25
N GLN A 51 -36.56 20.80 -0.94
CA GLN A 51 -35.64 20.23 0.04
C GLN A 51 -35.70 18.69 0.04
N SER A 52 -36.89 18.12 -0.03
CA SER A 52 -37.09 16.65 -0.15
C SER A 52 -36.51 16.09 -1.46
N ALA A 53 -36.72 16.78 -2.59
CA ALA A 53 -36.15 16.38 -3.87
C ALA A 53 -34.61 16.38 -3.86
N ASN A 54 -34.00 17.43 -3.29
CA ASN A 54 -32.54 17.50 -3.14
C ASN A 54 -32.00 16.38 -2.24
N THR A 55 -32.70 16.04 -1.15
CA THR A 55 -32.30 14.96 -0.25
C THR A 55 -32.37 13.59 -0.95
N ILE A 56 -33.41 13.36 -1.76
CA ILE A 56 -33.54 12.13 -2.56
C ILE A 56 -32.44 12.04 -3.61
N GLN A 57 -32.12 13.16 -4.28
CA GLN A 57 -31.06 13.19 -5.30
C GLN A 57 -29.67 12.95 -4.67
N LEU A 58 -29.38 13.53 -3.50
CA LEU A 58 -28.15 13.23 -2.74
C LEU A 58 -28.08 11.75 -2.34
N SER A 59 -29.17 11.18 -1.87
CA SER A 59 -29.19 9.76 -1.46
C SER A 59 -29.01 8.81 -2.65
N GLN A 60 -29.55 9.15 -3.82
CA GLN A 60 -29.32 8.38 -5.05
C GLN A 60 -27.87 8.49 -5.53
N THR A 61 -27.29 9.68 -5.55
CA THR A 61 -25.87 9.89 -5.91
C THR A 61 -24.92 9.15 -4.94
N VAL A 62 -25.20 9.15 -3.64
CA VAL A 62 -24.43 8.41 -2.64
C VAL A 62 -24.59 6.89 -2.82
N ALA A 63 -25.78 6.42 -3.22
CA ALA A 63 -26.03 5.01 -3.51
C ALA A 63 -25.32 4.56 -4.80
N GLU A 64 -25.29 5.40 -5.85
CA GLU A 64 -24.54 5.13 -7.09
C GLU A 64 -23.03 5.10 -6.87
N ILE A 65 -22.48 6.05 -6.07
CA ILE A 65 -21.05 6.04 -5.70
C ILE A 65 -20.71 4.79 -4.88
N LYS A 66 -21.61 4.33 -4.03
CA LYS A 66 -21.42 3.11 -3.23
C LYS A 66 -21.50 1.82 -4.06
N GLN A 67 -22.16 1.86 -5.21
CA GLN A 67 -22.34 0.69 -6.08
C GLN A 67 -21.14 0.47 -7.03
N GLU A 68 -20.29 1.46 -7.26
CA GLU A 68 -19.06 1.33 -8.05
C GLU A 68 -17.83 0.87 -7.24
N SER A 69 -17.84 0.97 -5.92
CA SER A 69 -16.72 0.50 -5.10
C SER A 69 -16.87 -1.00 -4.81
N LYS A 70 -15.89 -1.81 -5.27
CA LYS A 70 -15.83 -3.24 -4.94
C LYS A 70 -15.80 -3.42 -3.41
N THR A 71 -16.52 -4.41 -2.93
CA THR A 71 -16.41 -4.84 -1.54
C THR A 71 -15.03 -5.48 -1.30
N ILE A 72 -14.53 -5.45 -0.07
CA ILE A 72 -13.25 -6.11 0.25
C ILE A 72 -13.26 -7.60 -0.06
N THR A 73 -14.41 -8.27 0.06
CA THR A 73 -14.57 -9.68 -0.33
C THR A 73 -14.28 -9.87 -1.81
N GLN A 74 -14.84 -9.04 -2.69
CA GLN A 74 -14.58 -9.10 -4.13
C GLN A 74 -13.13 -8.79 -4.47
N VAL A 75 -12.53 -7.80 -3.78
CA VAL A 75 -11.11 -7.47 -3.94
C VAL A 75 -10.21 -8.66 -3.58
N ILE A 76 -10.48 -9.31 -2.44
CA ILE A 76 -9.72 -10.49 -2.01
C ILE A 76 -9.91 -11.67 -2.97
N GLU A 77 -11.13 -11.90 -3.48
CA GLU A 77 -11.40 -12.96 -4.48
C GLU A 77 -10.54 -12.74 -5.74
N GLU A 78 -10.50 -11.53 -6.26
CA GLU A 78 -9.68 -11.20 -7.44
C GLU A 78 -8.18 -11.39 -7.19
N VAL A 79 -7.66 -10.89 -6.06
CA VAL A 79 -6.24 -11.07 -5.71
C VAL A 79 -5.89 -12.54 -5.55
N ASN A 80 -6.78 -13.34 -4.95
CA ASN A 80 -6.57 -14.78 -4.72
C ASN A 80 -6.34 -15.58 -6.01
N GLU A 81 -6.85 -15.13 -7.16
CA GLU A 81 -6.57 -15.77 -8.45
C GLU A 81 -5.09 -15.68 -8.87
N SER A 82 -4.34 -14.77 -8.26
CA SER A 82 -2.91 -14.53 -8.53
C SER A 82 -1.99 -15.09 -7.44
N ILE A 83 -2.55 -15.75 -6.40
CA ILE A 83 -1.77 -16.28 -5.28
C ILE A 83 -1.47 -17.75 -5.49
N VAL A 84 -0.20 -18.12 -5.36
CA VAL A 84 0.29 -19.47 -5.63
C VAL A 84 0.93 -20.09 -4.40
N GLY A 85 0.84 -21.41 -4.30
CA GLY A 85 1.64 -22.19 -3.35
C GLY A 85 3.01 -22.47 -3.92
N ILE A 86 4.07 -22.32 -3.10
CA ILE A 86 5.43 -22.69 -3.45
C ILE A 86 5.88 -23.80 -2.52
N SER A 87 6.44 -24.87 -3.09
CA SER A 87 7.04 -25.98 -2.34
C SER A 87 8.42 -26.33 -2.88
N LYS A 88 9.36 -26.58 -1.96
CA LYS A 88 10.70 -27.08 -2.28
C LYS A 88 11.05 -28.26 -1.38
N LEU A 89 11.86 -29.17 -1.89
CA LEU A 89 12.45 -30.23 -1.08
C LEU A 89 13.42 -29.61 -0.08
N LYS A 90 13.24 -29.87 1.21
CA LYS A 90 14.27 -29.56 2.20
C LYS A 90 15.45 -30.49 1.96
N ASN A 91 16.66 -29.93 1.80
CA ASN A 91 17.91 -30.68 1.66
C ASN A 91 18.30 -31.35 2.97
N SER A 92 17.59 -32.40 3.37
CA SER A 92 18.12 -33.39 4.29
C SER A 92 18.36 -34.67 3.46
N GLY A 93 19.61 -35.07 3.33
CA GLY A 93 20.13 -36.11 2.42
C GLY A 93 19.58 -37.51 2.63
N SER A 94 18.27 -37.68 2.66
CA SER A 94 17.60 -38.99 2.72
C SER A 94 16.22 -38.87 2.09
N THR A 95 15.99 -39.76 1.13
CA THR A 95 14.73 -40.24 0.56
C THR A 95 13.44 -39.39 0.78
N ILE A 96 12.78 -39.12 -0.30
CA ILE A 96 11.55 -38.33 -0.48
C ILE A 96 10.37 -38.84 0.36
N PHE A 97 10.46 -39.98 0.99
CA PHE A 97 9.43 -40.58 1.84
C PHE A 97 10.00 -40.93 3.21
N LEU A 98 9.54 -40.26 4.26
CA LEU A 98 9.66 -40.80 5.61
C LEU A 98 8.66 -41.91 5.77
N GLU A 99 8.92 -42.88 6.65
CA GLU A 99 8.06 -44.03 6.95
C GLU A 99 6.64 -43.63 7.36
N ASP A 100 6.40 -42.38 7.74
CA ASP A 100 5.09 -41.82 8.14
C ASP A 100 4.35 -41.10 7.00
N GLY A 101 4.86 -41.12 5.76
CA GLY A 101 4.18 -40.51 4.61
C GLY A 101 4.14 -38.97 4.58
N THR A 102 4.78 -38.28 5.53
CA THR A 102 4.85 -36.83 5.56
C THR A 102 6.08 -36.34 4.79
N SER A 103 5.88 -35.73 3.63
CA SER A 103 6.92 -35.07 2.85
C SER A 103 7.49 -33.90 3.64
N GLN A 104 8.82 -33.87 3.84
CA GLN A 104 9.49 -32.65 4.34
C GLN A 104 9.58 -31.61 3.23
N LEU A 105 8.44 -31.05 2.87
CA LEU A 105 8.36 -29.94 1.94
C LEU A 105 8.42 -28.62 2.73
N GLY A 106 9.31 -27.72 2.33
CA GLY A 106 9.19 -26.31 2.69
C GLY A 106 8.02 -25.75 1.90
N LEU A 107 7.01 -25.24 2.62
CA LEU A 107 5.83 -24.66 2.02
C LEU A 107 5.78 -23.15 2.30
N GLY A 108 5.37 -22.39 1.29
CA GLY A 108 5.15 -20.96 1.40
C GLY A 108 4.29 -20.45 0.26
N THR A 109 4.18 -19.15 0.16
CA THR A 109 3.32 -18.46 -0.79
C THR A 109 4.16 -17.67 -1.79
N GLY A 110 3.64 -17.47 -2.98
CA GLY A 110 4.10 -16.51 -3.96
C GLY A 110 2.93 -15.75 -4.58
N MET A 111 3.24 -14.66 -5.26
CA MET A 111 2.26 -13.89 -6.03
C MET A 111 2.71 -13.76 -7.47
N ILE A 112 1.82 -14.04 -8.41
CA ILE A 112 2.06 -13.85 -9.85
C ILE A 112 2.13 -12.34 -10.10
N VAL A 113 3.21 -11.87 -10.73
CA VAL A 113 3.44 -10.44 -11.02
C VAL A 113 3.42 -10.13 -12.52
N SER A 114 3.26 -11.16 -13.37
CA SER A 114 3.13 -10.98 -14.82
C SER A 114 2.32 -12.11 -15.46
N GLU A 115 1.66 -11.83 -16.57
CA GLU A 115 0.85 -12.80 -17.32
C GLU A 115 1.66 -13.96 -17.91
N ASP A 116 2.96 -13.79 -18.11
CA ASP A 116 3.88 -14.79 -18.65
C ASP A 116 4.55 -15.65 -17.58
N GLY A 117 4.22 -15.46 -16.28
CA GLY A 117 4.57 -16.37 -15.19
C GLY A 117 5.81 -16.00 -14.38
N TYR A 118 6.12 -14.71 -14.22
CA TYR A 118 7.00 -14.27 -13.15
C TYR A 118 6.22 -14.24 -11.82
N ILE A 119 6.86 -14.73 -10.77
CA ILE A 119 6.28 -14.86 -9.42
C ILE A 119 7.25 -14.26 -8.43
N LEU A 120 6.77 -13.33 -7.62
CA LEU A 120 7.48 -12.74 -6.50
C LEU A 120 7.21 -13.54 -5.22
N THR A 121 8.25 -13.82 -4.44
CA THR A 121 8.18 -14.54 -3.17
C THR A 121 9.40 -14.23 -2.31
N ASN A 122 9.51 -14.87 -1.12
CA ASN A 122 10.72 -14.82 -0.31
C ASN A 122 11.79 -15.81 -0.80
N GLU A 123 13.05 -15.47 -0.57
CA GLU A 123 14.18 -16.34 -0.89
C GLU A 123 14.17 -17.63 -0.04
N HIS A 124 13.88 -17.54 1.26
CA HIS A 124 13.80 -18.72 2.12
C HIS A 124 12.68 -19.69 1.71
N VAL A 125 11.63 -19.20 1.00
CA VAL A 125 10.53 -20.02 0.45
C VAL A 125 10.96 -20.74 -0.81
N SER A 126 11.49 -20.03 -1.81
CA SER A 126 11.82 -20.59 -3.13
C SER A 126 13.23 -21.19 -3.22
N GLY A 127 14.14 -20.76 -2.37
CA GLY A 127 15.59 -20.98 -2.47
C GLY A 127 16.29 -19.89 -3.26
N GLY A 128 17.61 -19.90 -3.22
CA GLY A 128 18.46 -18.95 -3.91
C GLY A 128 18.45 -19.08 -5.43
N LYS A 129 19.08 -18.14 -6.10
CA LYS A 129 19.21 -18.08 -7.57
C LYS A 129 19.69 -19.42 -8.16
N TYR A 130 19.07 -19.83 -9.27
CA TYR A 130 19.24 -21.13 -9.95
C TYR A 130 18.64 -22.34 -9.22
N SER A 131 18.01 -22.18 -8.06
CA SER A 131 17.23 -23.24 -7.43
C SER A 131 15.96 -23.55 -8.23
N SER A 132 15.39 -24.73 -7.99
CA SER A 132 14.10 -25.14 -8.54
C SER A 132 13.11 -25.39 -7.41
N CYS A 133 11.86 -25.00 -7.64
CA CYS A 133 10.73 -25.26 -6.75
C CYS A 133 9.51 -25.73 -7.56
N TYR A 134 8.46 -26.14 -6.88
CA TYR A 134 7.17 -26.40 -7.51
C TYR A 134 6.21 -25.26 -7.15
N VAL A 135 5.50 -24.78 -8.16
CA VAL A 135 4.51 -23.72 -8.05
C VAL A 135 3.14 -24.28 -8.35
N THR A 136 2.23 -24.23 -7.41
CA THR A 136 0.86 -24.70 -7.56
C THR A 136 -0.08 -23.49 -7.70
N LEU A 137 -0.74 -23.41 -8.85
CA LEU A 137 -1.70 -22.35 -9.17
C LEU A 137 -3.04 -22.56 -8.43
N PRO A 138 -3.91 -21.53 -8.34
CA PRO A 138 -5.22 -21.62 -7.73
C PRO A 138 -6.13 -22.72 -8.30
N ASN A 139 -5.96 -23.06 -9.58
CA ASN A 139 -6.70 -24.12 -10.26
C ASN A 139 -6.14 -25.53 -10.02
N GLY A 140 -5.18 -25.70 -9.12
CA GLY A 140 -4.53 -26.98 -8.78
C GLY A 140 -3.43 -27.44 -9.74
N LYS A 141 -3.17 -26.73 -10.85
CA LYS A 141 -2.06 -27.07 -11.74
C LYS A 141 -0.72 -26.74 -11.11
N SER A 142 0.21 -27.68 -11.17
CA SER A 142 1.57 -27.47 -10.68
C SER A 142 2.57 -27.35 -11.82
N TYR A 143 3.48 -26.41 -11.65
CA TYR A 143 4.57 -26.12 -12.59
C TYR A 143 5.92 -26.22 -11.89
N ARG A 144 6.93 -26.64 -12.63
CA ARG A 144 8.31 -26.46 -12.17
C ARG A 144 8.70 -25.00 -12.35
N GLY A 145 9.08 -24.35 -11.25
CA GLY A 145 9.61 -23.00 -11.23
C GLY A 145 11.13 -22.98 -11.12
N ASN A 146 11.77 -22.03 -11.79
CA ASN A 146 13.20 -21.76 -11.68
C ASN A 146 13.40 -20.38 -11.04
N VAL A 147 14.23 -20.30 -10.01
CA VAL A 147 14.58 -19.03 -9.38
C VAL A 147 15.53 -18.28 -10.31
N VAL A 148 15.04 -17.20 -10.93
CA VAL A 148 15.80 -16.40 -11.90
C VAL A 148 16.57 -15.26 -11.26
N TRP A 149 16.16 -14.86 -10.06
CA TRP A 149 16.82 -13.86 -9.22
C TRP A 149 16.50 -14.09 -7.74
N SER A 150 17.46 -13.82 -6.88
CA SER A 150 17.26 -13.75 -5.44
C SER A 150 18.27 -12.80 -4.79
N GLU A 151 17.88 -12.22 -3.66
CA GLU A 151 18.74 -11.41 -2.80
C GLU A 151 18.51 -11.82 -1.34
N THR A 152 19.47 -12.53 -0.77
CA THR A 152 19.37 -13.16 0.56
C THR A 152 19.20 -12.14 1.69
N ASN A 153 19.90 -10.99 1.61
CA ASN A 153 19.81 -9.95 2.61
C ASN A 153 18.43 -9.25 2.64
N LEU A 154 17.68 -9.34 1.55
CA LEU A 154 16.32 -8.81 1.44
C LEU A 154 15.25 -9.88 1.63
N ASP A 155 15.66 -11.16 1.68
CA ASP A 155 14.76 -12.29 1.67
C ASP A 155 13.76 -12.26 0.51
N LEU A 156 14.22 -11.89 -0.70
CA LEU A 156 13.38 -11.76 -1.89
C LEU A 156 13.87 -12.69 -3.02
N ALA A 157 12.92 -13.21 -3.78
CA ALA A 157 13.22 -14.00 -4.98
C ALA A 157 12.16 -13.81 -6.07
N ILE A 158 12.59 -13.98 -7.33
CA ILE A 158 11.70 -14.07 -8.49
C ILE A 158 11.84 -15.46 -9.09
N VAL A 159 10.71 -16.14 -9.19
CA VAL A 159 10.56 -17.46 -9.79
C VAL A 159 9.91 -17.31 -11.16
N LYS A 160 10.38 -18.04 -12.17
CA LYS A 160 9.77 -18.12 -13.50
C LYS A 160 9.19 -19.50 -13.74
N ILE A 161 7.92 -19.54 -14.12
CA ILE A 161 7.24 -20.74 -14.62
C ILE A 161 6.94 -20.61 -16.11
N ASN A 162 6.79 -21.75 -16.80
CA ASN A 162 6.41 -21.76 -18.21
C ASN A 162 4.87 -21.86 -18.33
N ALA A 163 4.22 -20.72 -18.17
CA ALA A 163 2.77 -20.54 -18.32
C ALA A 163 2.49 -19.13 -18.85
N ASN A 164 1.34 -18.96 -19.51
CA ASN A 164 0.92 -17.70 -20.11
C ASN A 164 -0.55 -17.40 -19.76
N ASN A 165 -0.96 -16.15 -19.98
CA ASN A 165 -2.31 -15.64 -19.71
C ASN A 165 -2.72 -15.86 -18.25
N LEU A 166 -1.77 -15.66 -17.34
CA LEU A 166 -2.01 -15.77 -15.91
C LEU A 166 -2.58 -14.45 -15.36
N PRO A 167 -3.54 -14.52 -14.42
CA PRO A 167 -3.89 -13.35 -13.63
C PRO A 167 -2.68 -12.94 -12.78
N TYR A 168 -2.49 -11.65 -12.55
CA TYR A 168 -1.39 -11.11 -11.76
C TYR A 168 -1.84 -9.98 -10.85
N VAL A 169 -1.11 -9.78 -9.74
CA VAL A 169 -1.40 -8.75 -8.75
C VAL A 169 -1.01 -7.36 -9.23
N THR A 170 -1.72 -6.35 -8.73
CA THR A 170 -1.32 -4.94 -8.87
C THR A 170 -0.32 -4.58 -7.77
N LEU A 171 0.87 -4.12 -8.15
CA LEU A 171 1.87 -3.63 -7.20
C LEU A 171 1.57 -2.16 -6.85
N GLY A 172 1.29 -1.92 -5.58
CA GLY A 172 1.03 -0.60 -5.01
C GLY A 172 2.30 0.24 -4.81
N ASP A 173 2.24 1.16 -3.87
CA ASP A 173 3.35 2.03 -3.48
C ASP A 173 3.50 2.03 -1.96
N SER A 174 4.56 1.39 -1.46
CA SER A 174 4.82 1.29 -0.03
C SER A 174 5.33 2.58 0.62
N SER A 175 5.66 3.61 -0.15
CA SER A 175 6.01 4.93 0.39
C SER A 175 4.79 5.71 0.91
N ASN A 176 3.60 5.33 0.46
CA ASN A 176 2.33 5.99 0.80
C ASN A 176 1.53 5.27 1.90
N VAL A 177 2.11 4.25 2.56
CA VAL A 177 1.43 3.56 3.66
C VAL A 177 1.46 4.38 4.94
N SER A 178 0.40 4.28 5.73
CA SER A 178 0.26 5.02 6.98
C SER A 178 -0.14 4.11 8.14
N VAL A 179 0.35 4.41 9.33
CA VAL A 179 -0.06 3.72 10.57
C VAL A 179 -1.57 3.85 10.75
N GLY A 180 -2.22 2.74 11.11
CA GLY A 180 -3.67 2.64 11.23
C GLY A 180 -4.39 2.24 9.94
N GLN A 181 -3.72 2.19 8.78
CA GLN A 181 -4.29 1.72 7.53
C GLN A 181 -4.64 0.24 7.62
N THR A 182 -5.88 -0.13 7.24
CA THR A 182 -6.32 -1.53 7.18
C THR A 182 -5.58 -2.29 6.10
N VAL A 183 -5.12 -3.50 6.44
CA VAL A 183 -4.39 -4.39 5.54
C VAL A 183 -4.84 -5.83 5.68
N TYR A 184 -4.55 -6.62 4.64
CA TYR A 184 -4.87 -8.03 4.59
C TYR A 184 -3.64 -8.81 4.14
N ALA A 185 -3.21 -9.77 4.95
CA ALA A 185 -2.14 -10.69 4.59
C ALA A 185 -2.76 -11.96 4.00
N ILE A 186 -2.29 -12.34 2.80
CA ILE A 186 -2.84 -13.49 2.07
C ILE A 186 -1.75 -14.54 1.93
N GLY A 187 -2.11 -15.81 2.08
CA GLY A 187 -1.19 -16.91 1.93
C GLY A 187 -1.82 -18.26 1.69
N ASN A 188 -0.95 -19.21 1.40
CA ASN A 188 -1.24 -20.61 1.20
C ASN A 188 -0.57 -21.44 2.31
N PRO A 189 -1.07 -21.38 3.57
CA PRO A 189 -0.47 -22.11 4.66
C PRO A 189 -0.57 -23.63 4.44
N ILE A 190 0.27 -24.33 5.14
CA ILE A 190 0.52 -25.76 5.23
C ILE A 190 -0.65 -26.66 4.77
N GLY A 191 -0.54 -27.24 3.54
CA GLY A 191 -1.46 -28.23 3.02
C GLY A 191 -2.64 -27.68 2.20
N PHE A 192 -3.24 -28.55 1.41
CA PHE A 192 -4.39 -28.23 0.55
C PHE A 192 -5.62 -27.76 1.35
N GLU A 193 -5.68 -28.07 2.65
CA GLU A 193 -6.81 -27.76 3.53
C GLU A 193 -6.90 -26.29 3.95
N PHE A 194 -5.77 -25.55 3.89
CA PHE A 194 -5.67 -24.15 4.35
C PHE A 194 -5.31 -23.18 3.23
N GLN A 195 -5.53 -23.55 1.97
CA GLN A 195 -5.26 -22.69 0.83
C GLN A 195 -6.05 -21.38 0.93
N ARG A 196 -5.41 -20.26 0.56
CA ARG A 196 -6.02 -18.93 0.50
C ARG A 196 -6.48 -18.38 1.85
N THR A 197 -5.73 -18.67 2.92
CA THR A 197 -5.99 -18.05 4.22
C THR A 197 -5.73 -16.55 4.12
N VAL A 198 -6.68 -15.77 4.62
CA VAL A 198 -6.59 -14.32 4.71
C VAL A 198 -6.66 -13.93 6.17
N THR A 199 -5.71 -13.11 6.61
CA THR A 199 -5.74 -12.47 7.94
C THR A 199 -5.84 -10.97 7.75
N SER A 200 -6.56 -10.27 8.63
CA SER A 200 -6.73 -8.82 8.57
C SER A 200 -6.13 -8.16 9.79
N GLY A 201 -5.66 -6.95 9.61
CA GLY A 201 -5.12 -6.10 10.65
C GLY A 201 -4.90 -4.68 10.15
N ILE A 202 -3.99 -3.96 10.80
CA ILE A 202 -3.59 -2.62 10.41
C ILE A 202 -2.08 -2.53 10.25
N ILE A 203 -1.61 -1.48 9.61
CA ILE A 203 -0.21 -1.06 9.72
C ILE A 203 0.02 -0.55 11.14
N SER A 204 0.81 -1.28 11.92
CA SER A 204 1.12 -0.94 13.32
C SER A 204 2.30 0.04 13.39
N ALA A 205 3.26 -0.08 12.48
CA ALA A 205 4.39 0.84 12.33
C ALA A 205 5.00 0.72 10.93
N VAL A 206 5.78 1.70 10.54
CA VAL A 206 6.60 1.71 9.31
C VAL A 206 8.06 1.93 9.69
N GLU A 207 8.97 1.67 8.74
CA GLU A 207 10.41 1.92 8.89
C GLU A 207 11.03 1.17 10.08
N ARG A 208 10.57 -0.08 10.32
CA ARG A 208 11.14 -0.91 11.36
C ARG A 208 12.44 -1.57 10.90
N THR A 209 13.43 -1.55 11.79
CA THR A 209 14.69 -2.27 11.62
C THR A 209 14.74 -3.41 12.62
N ILE A 210 15.04 -4.62 12.14
CA ILE A 210 15.10 -5.83 12.94
C ILE A 210 16.48 -6.48 12.75
N LEU A 211 17.11 -6.86 13.85
CA LEU A 211 18.30 -7.69 13.82
C LEU A 211 17.89 -9.16 13.65
N LEU A 212 18.41 -9.77 12.60
CA LEU A 212 18.31 -11.23 12.39
C LEU A 212 19.63 -11.89 12.79
N GLU A 213 19.55 -12.87 13.68
CA GLU A 213 20.66 -13.70 14.07
C GLU A 213 20.48 -15.09 13.45
N GLU A 214 21.25 -15.41 12.43
CA GLU A 214 21.27 -16.73 11.77
C GLU A 214 22.68 -17.32 11.80
N GLU A 215 22.85 -18.50 12.39
CA GLU A 215 24.08 -19.28 12.41
C GLU A 215 25.35 -18.48 12.76
N GLY A 216 25.22 -17.51 13.68
CA GLY A 216 26.32 -16.64 14.13
C GLY A 216 26.60 -15.44 13.21
N THR A 217 25.74 -15.19 12.24
CA THR A 217 25.79 -13.99 11.39
C THR A 217 24.65 -13.06 11.80
N CYS A 218 24.97 -11.79 12.09
CA CYS A 218 24.00 -10.75 12.39
C CYS A 218 23.71 -9.96 11.11
N THR A 219 22.46 -9.89 10.69
CA THR A 219 22.01 -9.11 9.54
C THR A 219 20.85 -8.23 9.94
N TYR A 220 20.84 -6.97 9.51
CA TYR A 220 19.71 -6.08 9.74
C TYR A 220 18.77 -6.11 8.53
N MET A 221 17.48 -6.29 8.78
CA MET A 221 16.43 -6.00 7.81
C MET A 221 15.82 -4.64 8.14
N GLU A 222 15.88 -3.75 7.17
CA GLU A 222 15.51 -2.34 7.31
C GLU A 222 14.19 -2.02 6.60
N ASP A 223 13.60 -0.88 6.94
CA ASP A 223 12.40 -0.32 6.28
C ASP A 223 11.14 -1.19 6.39
N LEU A 224 11.09 -2.16 7.28
CA LEU A 224 9.98 -3.11 7.37
C LEU A 224 8.66 -2.43 7.77
N ILE A 225 7.58 -2.92 7.19
CA ILE A 225 6.20 -2.63 7.58
C ILE A 225 5.83 -3.59 8.72
N GLN A 226 5.44 -3.05 9.87
CA GLN A 226 4.90 -3.82 10.98
C GLN A 226 3.37 -3.86 10.90
N THR A 227 2.77 -5.03 11.12
CA THR A 227 1.32 -5.23 11.13
C THR A 227 0.90 -6.16 12.28
N ASP A 228 -0.32 -6.02 12.75
CA ASP A 228 -0.98 -6.97 13.67
C ASP A 228 -1.81 -8.03 12.92
N ALA A 229 -1.91 -7.93 11.58
CA ALA A 229 -2.38 -9.05 10.76
C ALA A 229 -1.48 -10.26 11.01
N THR A 230 -2.07 -11.41 11.30
CA THR A 230 -1.32 -12.62 11.66
C THR A 230 -0.41 -13.10 10.53
N ILE A 231 0.90 -13.06 10.74
CA ILE A 231 1.92 -13.59 9.83
C ILE A 231 2.45 -14.90 10.44
N ASN A 232 2.25 -16.00 9.73
CA ASN A 232 2.61 -17.36 10.17
C ASN A 232 3.28 -18.14 9.03
N PRO A 233 3.98 -19.26 9.35
CA PRO A 233 4.44 -20.19 8.33
C PRO A 233 3.32 -20.55 7.36
N GLY A 234 3.56 -20.29 6.06
CA GLY A 234 2.60 -20.51 4.99
C GLY A 234 2.11 -19.22 4.31
N ASN A 235 1.97 -18.06 4.98
CA ASN A 235 1.72 -16.81 4.28
C ASN A 235 3.01 -16.03 3.94
N SER A 236 4.18 -16.55 4.34
CA SER A 236 5.50 -16.03 3.93
C SER A 236 5.65 -16.05 2.42
N GLY A 237 6.12 -14.97 1.83
CA GLY A 237 6.22 -14.75 0.38
C GLY A 237 4.91 -14.32 -0.29
N GLY A 238 3.78 -14.35 0.44
CA GLY A 238 2.49 -13.81 0.00
C GLY A 238 2.38 -12.31 0.18
N PRO A 239 1.36 -11.68 -0.41
CA PRO A 239 1.18 -10.25 -0.33
C PRO A 239 0.57 -9.79 1.01
N LEU A 240 0.98 -8.58 1.43
CA LEU A 240 0.22 -7.69 2.28
C LEU A 240 -0.46 -6.67 1.36
N ILE A 241 -1.80 -6.66 1.33
CA ILE A 241 -2.57 -5.78 0.45
C ILE A 241 -3.32 -4.70 1.23
N ASN A 242 -3.58 -3.58 0.57
CA ASN A 242 -4.48 -2.54 1.05
C ASN A 242 -5.95 -2.86 0.68
N ALA A 243 -6.89 -2.00 1.07
CA ALA A 243 -8.32 -2.17 0.78
C ALA A 243 -8.67 -2.13 -0.72
N ASN A 244 -7.78 -1.63 -1.58
CA ASN A 244 -7.95 -1.61 -3.03
C ASN A 244 -7.41 -2.87 -3.72
N GLY A 245 -6.82 -3.81 -2.96
CA GLY A 245 -6.18 -5.01 -3.51
C GLY A 245 -4.75 -4.78 -4.05
N GLU A 246 -4.18 -3.61 -3.81
CA GLU A 246 -2.82 -3.31 -4.21
C GLU A 246 -1.82 -3.89 -3.21
N VAL A 247 -0.80 -4.57 -3.70
CA VAL A 247 0.27 -5.13 -2.87
C VAL A 247 1.16 -4.00 -2.36
N ILE A 248 1.22 -3.82 -1.05
CA ILE A 248 2.07 -2.82 -0.38
C ILE A 248 3.27 -3.44 0.34
N GLY A 249 3.26 -4.76 0.54
CA GLY A 249 4.37 -5.49 1.16
C GLY A 249 4.36 -6.98 0.84
N ILE A 250 5.47 -7.65 1.17
CA ILE A 250 5.66 -9.11 1.06
C ILE A 250 5.81 -9.65 2.48
N ASN A 251 4.89 -10.51 2.91
CA ASN A 251 4.90 -11.10 4.25
C ASN A 251 6.17 -11.94 4.46
N SER A 252 6.84 -11.81 5.60
CA SER A 252 8.00 -12.63 5.95
C SER A 252 7.93 -13.15 7.38
N VAL A 253 7.98 -14.47 7.56
CA VAL A 253 8.08 -15.14 8.86
C VAL A 253 9.53 -15.36 9.30
N LYS A 254 10.52 -15.07 8.46
CA LYS A 254 11.94 -15.10 8.83
C LYS A 254 12.22 -14.17 10.01
N ILE A 255 11.39 -13.14 10.14
CA ILE A 255 11.41 -12.18 11.23
C ILE A 255 10.49 -12.73 12.32
N THR A 256 11.03 -13.51 13.26
CA THR A 256 10.29 -14.02 14.40
C THR A 256 9.86 -12.87 15.30
N SER A 257 8.57 -12.81 15.56
CA SER A 257 7.95 -11.75 16.34
C SER A 257 7.16 -12.32 17.53
N ALA A 258 6.83 -11.45 18.46
CA ALA A 258 5.88 -11.76 19.53
C ALA A 258 4.45 -11.87 18.96
N GLU A 259 3.53 -12.42 19.73
CA GLU A 259 2.12 -12.49 19.37
C GLU A 259 1.57 -11.10 19.00
N GLY A 260 0.86 -10.99 17.87
CA GLY A 260 0.32 -9.71 17.38
C GLY A 260 1.35 -8.79 16.73
N ILE A 261 2.57 -9.26 16.44
CA ILE A 261 3.59 -8.51 15.72
C ILE A 261 4.03 -9.30 14.49
N GLY A 262 3.65 -8.86 13.32
CA GLY A 262 4.08 -9.40 12.03
C GLY A 262 4.86 -8.35 11.23
N PHE A 263 5.64 -8.80 10.24
CA PHE A 263 6.42 -7.92 9.39
C PHE A 263 6.24 -8.25 7.91
N ALA A 264 6.30 -7.21 7.09
CA ALA A 264 6.33 -7.34 5.65
C ALA A 264 7.44 -6.46 5.05
N ILE A 265 8.08 -6.96 4.00
CA ILE A 265 9.08 -6.25 3.22
C ILE A 265 8.34 -5.27 2.31
N PRO A 266 8.67 -3.97 2.30
CA PRO A 266 8.00 -2.99 1.45
C PRO A 266 8.06 -3.35 -0.04
N ILE A 267 6.94 -3.22 -0.75
CA ILE A 267 6.86 -3.65 -2.15
C ILE A 267 7.80 -2.85 -3.08
N ASN A 268 8.09 -1.58 -2.77
CA ASN A 268 8.96 -0.76 -3.59
C ASN A 268 10.38 -1.36 -3.70
N THR A 269 10.84 -2.08 -2.67
CA THR A 269 12.11 -2.80 -2.69
C THR A 269 12.19 -3.84 -3.81
N ALA A 270 11.09 -4.53 -4.11
CA ALA A 270 11.01 -5.55 -5.17
C ALA A 270 10.55 -4.98 -6.52
N LYS A 271 9.76 -3.91 -6.52
CA LYS A 271 9.06 -3.38 -7.70
C LYS A 271 9.98 -3.08 -8.87
N VAL A 272 11.15 -2.49 -8.62
CA VAL A 272 12.15 -2.16 -9.65
C VAL A 272 12.67 -3.42 -10.33
N VAL A 273 12.96 -4.46 -9.56
CA VAL A 273 13.46 -5.74 -10.06
C VAL A 273 12.38 -6.46 -10.87
N VAL A 274 11.15 -6.54 -10.35
CA VAL A 274 9.97 -7.09 -11.04
C VAL A 274 9.76 -6.39 -12.38
N GLN A 275 9.76 -5.05 -12.40
CA GLN A 275 9.58 -4.27 -13.63
C GLN A 275 10.66 -4.56 -14.66
N SER A 276 11.91 -4.74 -14.22
CA SER A 276 13.02 -5.09 -15.12
C SER A 276 12.82 -6.47 -15.77
N PHE A 277 12.33 -7.46 -15.03
CA PHE A 277 12.01 -8.78 -15.59
C PHE A 277 10.85 -8.72 -16.57
N ILE A 278 9.77 -8.00 -16.24
CA ILE A 278 8.61 -7.85 -17.14
C ILE A 278 9.03 -7.17 -18.44
N THR A 279 9.85 -6.11 -18.38
CA THR A 279 10.20 -5.31 -19.56
C THR A 279 11.31 -5.93 -20.38
N ASN A 280 12.33 -6.51 -19.74
CA ASN A 280 13.58 -6.90 -20.37
C ASN A 280 13.86 -8.41 -20.32
N GLY A 281 13.02 -9.20 -19.63
CA GLY A 281 13.24 -10.62 -19.38
C GLY A 281 14.43 -10.94 -18.45
N LYS A 282 15.08 -9.92 -17.90
CA LYS A 282 16.26 -10.04 -17.04
C LYS A 282 16.42 -8.82 -16.14
N PHE A 283 17.16 -8.97 -15.07
CA PHE A 283 17.60 -7.87 -14.21
C PHE A 283 19.13 -7.74 -14.27
N ALA A 284 19.59 -6.53 -14.56
CA ALA A 284 21.02 -6.22 -14.51
C ALA A 284 21.38 -5.85 -13.06
N GLU A 285 22.07 -6.73 -12.36
CA GLU A 285 22.43 -6.50 -10.96
C GLU A 285 23.46 -5.35 -10.84
N THR A 286 22.97 -4.12 -10.98
CA THR A 286 23.78 -2.91 -10.90
C THR A 286 24.22 -2.66 -9.46
N THR A 287 25.46 -2.25 -9.26
CA THR A 287 26.03 -2.05 -7.93
C THR A 287 26.88 -0.78 -7.82
N LEU A 288 26.88 -0.18 -6.65
CA LEU A 288 27.83 0.84 -6.22
C LEU A 288 29.04 0.21 -5.49
N GLY A 289 28.79 -0.88 -4.75
CA GLY A 289 29.81 -1.61 -4.00
C GLY A 289 30.12 -1.00 -2.63
N VAL A 290 29.09 -0.56 -1.93
CA VAL A 290 29.16 -0.14 -0.53
C VAL A 290 28.34 -1.07 0.34
N PHE A 291 28.80 -1.27 1.57
CA PHE A 291 27.99 -1.78 2.68
C PHE A 291 27.68 -0.60 3.59
N ALA A 292 26.41 -0.30 3.73
CA ALA A 292 25.98 0.95 4.35
C ALA A 292 24.66 0.75 5.10
N TYR A 293 24.37 1.66 6.01
CA TYR A 293 23.14 1.66 6.80
C TYR A 293 22.56 3.08 6.93
N ASP A 294 21.27 3.15 7.10
CA ASP A 294 20.57 4.38 7.45
C ASP A 294 20.61 4.66 8.96
N LYS A 295 20.00 5.78 9.37
CA LYS A 295 19.98 6.26 10.76
C LYS A 295 19.33 5.27 11.75
N ASN A 296 18.47 4.37 11.27
CA ASN A 296 17.70 3.45 12.14
C ASN A 296 18.57 2.28 12.63
N VAL A 297 19.60 1.90 11.87
CA VAL A 297 20.55 0.83 12.24
C VAL A 297 21.72 1.33 13.06
N LEU A 298 22.20 2.54 12.81
CA LEU A 298 23.43 3.06 13.42
C LEU A 298 23.49 2.97 14.94
N PRO A 299 22.41 3.24 15.70
CA PRO A 299 22.42 3.11 17.16
C PRO A 299 22.70 1.68 17.67
N TYR A 300 22.43 0.66 16.85
CA TYR A 300 22.73 -0.74 17.17
C TYR A 300 24.20 -1.10 16.92
N LEU A 301 24.89 -0.35 16.04
CA LEU A 301 26.30 -0.55 15.71
C LEU A 301 27.22 0.24 16.67
N ASP A 302 26.90 1.50 16.91
CA ASP A 302 27.61 2.38 17.84
C ASP A 302 26.63 3.44 18.36
N SER A 303 26.33 3.41 19.64
CA SER A 303 25.41 4.36 20.31
C SER A 303 25.85 5.82 20.23
N ASN A 304 27.11 6.10 19.88
CA ASN A 304 27.64 7.46 19.70
C ASN A 304 27.44 7.98 18.27
N LEU A 305 27.10 7.10 17.30
CA LEU A 305 26.82 7.49 15.92
C LEU A 305 25.38 7.98 15.82
N GLN A 306 25.22 9.29 15.63
CA GLN A 306 23.94 9.92 15.35
C GLN A 306 23.96 10.49 13.94
N LEU A 307 23.00 10.09 13.13
CA LEU A 307 22.80 10.56 11.79
C LEU A 307 21.42 11.24 11.70
N GLU A 308 21.38 12.47 11.26
CA GLU A 308 20.10 13.17 11.01
C GLU A 308 19.51 12.73 9.67
N ASN A 309 20.35 12.72 8.61
CA ASN A 309 19.98 12.39 7.24
C ASN A 309 21.12 11.66 6.55
N GLY A 310 20.80 10.89 5.51
CA GLY A 310 21.77 10.22 4.68
C GLY A 310 22.01 8.77 5.07
N ILE A 311 22.91 8.14 4.35
CA ILE A 311 23.28 6.72 4.48
C ILE A 311 24.76 6.61 4.82
N TYR A 312 25.08 6.01 5.95
CA TYR A 312 26.43 5.87 6.46
C TYR A 312 27.13 4.66 5.85
N VAL A 313 28.27 4.91 5.21
CA VAL A 313 29.11 3.86 4.60
C VAL A 313 29.95 3.19 5.68
N VAL A 314 29.66 1.92 5.96
CA VAL A 314 30.40 1.09 6.93
C VAL A 314 31.62 0.47 6.28
N GLN A 315 31.45 -0.02 5.04
CA GLN A 315 32.54 -0.67 4.30
C GLN A 315 32.41 -0.39 2.80
N VAL A 316 33.53 -0.31 2.13
CA VAL A 316 33.63 -0.20 0.67
C VAL A 316 34.25 -1.47 0.11
N THR A 317 33.56 -2.13 -0.82
CA THR A 317 34.06 -3.34 -1.48
C THR A 317 35.29 -3.00 -2.33
N ALA A 318 36.35 -3.77 -2.19
CA ALA A 318 37.55 -3.59 -3.00
C ALA A 318 37.22 -3.73 -4.51
N ASP A 319 37.88 -2.94 -5.34
CA ASP A 319 37.70 -2.89 -6.81
C ASP A 319 36.27 -2.53 -7.28
N SER A 320 35.41 -2.09 -6.36
CA SER A 320 34.05 -1.64 -6.69
C SER A 320 34.05 -0.24 -7.33
N PRO A 321 32.94 0.18 -7.95
CA PRO A 321 32.75 1.58 -8.35
C PRO A 321 33.02 2.57 -7.22
N ALA A 322 32.44 2.33 -6.04
CA ALA A 322 32.66 3.19 -4.87
C ALA A 322 34.16 3.38 -4.56
N ALA A 323 34.94 2.30 -4.53
CA ALA A 323 36.38 2.35 -4.27
C ALA A 323 37.12 3.13 -5.36
N ARG A 324 36.84 2.85 -6.65
CA ARG A 324 37.51 3.50 -7.79
C ARG A 324 37.25 5.00 -7.86
N TYR A 325 36.06 5.46 -7.52
CA TYR A 325 35.68 6.86 -7.56
C TYR A 325 35.83 7.59 -6.22
N GLY A 326 36.42 6.92 -5.23
CA GLY A 326 36.90 7.56 -4.01
C GLY A 326 35.86 7.76 -2.91
N ILE A 327 34.76 6.98 -2.91
CA ILE A 327 33.90 6.79 -1.74
C ILE A 327 34.70 6.01 -0.69
N ARG A 328 34.55 6.35 0.58
CA ARG A 328 35.32 5.78 1.69
C ARG A 328 34.40 5.37 2.84
N GLU A 329 34.90 4.52 3.69
CA GLU A 329 34.29 4.24 4.98
C GLU A 329 34.10 5.55 5.79
N LYS A 330 33.00 5.63 6.52
CA LYS A 330 32.55 6.80 7.29
C LYS A 330 32.04 7.98 6.45
N ASP A 331 31.95 7.85 5.12
CA ASP A 331 31.19 8.81 4.33
C ASP A 331 29.69 8.70 4.62
N ILE A 332 28.98 9.80 4.50
CA ILE A 332 27.53 9.84 4.58
C ILE A 332 27.01 10.22 3.20
N LEU A 333 26.34 9.29 2.51
CA LEU A 333 25.72 9.54 1.20
C LEU A 333 24.45 10.35 1.42
N LEU A 334 24.35 11.54 0.86
CA LEU A 334 23.25 12.48 1.07
C LEU A 334 22.25 12.48 -0.10
N GLU A 335 22.80 12.45 -1.33
CA GLU A 335 21.99 12.53 -2.56
C GLU A 335 22.63 11.68 -3.67
N ILE A 336 21.79 11.17 -4.57
CA ILE A 336 22.19 10.55 -5.83
C ILE A 336 21.37 11.16 -6.98
N ASP A 337 22.03 11.80 -7.96
CA ASP A 337 21.39 12.56 -9.07
C ASP A 337 20.31 13.54 -8.59
N GLY A 338 20.50 14.17 -7.42
CA GLY A 338 19.56 15.11 -6.81
C GLY A 338 18.42 14.47 -6.01
N VAL A 339 18.33 13.14 -5.98
CA VAL A 339 17.39 12.40 -5.11
C VAL A 339 18.01 12.27 -3.73
N LYS A 340 17.31 12.73 -2.70
CA LYS A 340 17.73 12.58 -1.30
C LYS A 340 17.76 11.12 -0.88
N LEU A 341 18.75 10.78 -0.06
CA LEU A 341 18.96 9.44 0.48
C LEU A 341 18.77 9.48 2.00
N ASP A 342 17.59 9.10 2.46
CA ASP A 342 17.28 9.02 3.89
C ASP A 342 17.15 7.57 4.39
N LYS A 343 16.87 6.62 3.47
CA LYS A 343 16.70 5.20 3.75
C LYS A 343 17.53 4.34 2.81
N MET A 344 17.92 3.15 3.27
CA MET A 344 18.61 2.19 2.41
C MET A 344 17.78 1.80 1.17
N CYS A 345 16.45 1.80 1.28
CA CYS A 345 15.57 1.57 0.14
C CYS A 345 15.76 2.63 -0.95
N ASP A 346 15.95 3.92 -0.59
CA ASP A 346 16.13 5.00 -1.58
C ASP A 346 17.39 4.75 -2.43
N LEU A 347 18.52 4.46 -1.78
CA LEU A 347 19.77 4.15 -2.48
C LEU A 347 19.65 2.88 -3.34
N ARG A 348 19.09 1.81 -2.76
CA ARG A 348 18.96 0.51 -3.43
C ARG A 348 18.04 0.59 -4.64
N CYS A 349 16.84 1.14 -4.47
CA CYS A 349 15.87 1.29 -5.55
C CYS A 349 16.41 2.18 -6.67
N TYR A 350 17.13 3.24 -6.32
CA TYR A 350 17.76 4.11 -7.30
C TYR A 350 18.82 3.36 -8.13
N ILE A 351 19.77 2.66 -7.47
CA ILE A 351 20.83 1.90 -8.14
C ILE A 351 20.24 0.78 -9.00
N TYR A 352 19.21 0.08 -8.52
CA TYR A 352 18.54 -0.99 -9.25
C TYR A 352 17.77 -0.49 -10.48
N SER A 353 17.39 0.81 -10.52
CA SER A 353 16.78 1.42 -11.71
C SER A 353 17.78 1.73 -12.84
N LYS A 354 19.09 1.67 -12.54
CA LYS A 354 20.17 1.99 -13.48
C LYS A 354 20.75 0.72 -14.12
N GLN A 355 21.51 0.92 -15.20
CA GLN A 355 22.28 -0.14 -15.86
C GLN A 355 23.76 -0.07 -15.45
N PRO A 356 24.47 -1.20 -15.43
CA PRO A 356 25.93 -1.18 -15.32
C PRO A 356 26.55 -0.33 -16.43
N GLY A 357 27.40 0.63 -16.06
CA GLY A 357 28.00 1.60 -16.97
C GLY A 357 27.33 3.00 -16.91
N ASP A 358 26.15 3.11 -16.30
CA ASP A 358 25.54 4.43 -16.09
C ASP A 358 26.36 5.25 -15.12
N THR A 359 26.43 6.56 -15.39
CA THR A 359 27.13 7.53 -14.53
C THR A 359 26.11 8.25 -13.66
N VAL A 360 26.36 8.28 -12.35
CA VAL A 360 25.52 8.97 -11.36
C VAL A 360 26.32 10.02 -10.60
N GLN A 361 25.65 11.10 -10.17
CA GLN A 361 26.22 12.13 -9.34
C GLN A 361 25.89 11.83 -7.87
N ILE A 362 26.90 11.59 -7.05
CA ILE A 362 26.72 11.31 -5.63
C ILE A 362 27.22 12.51 -4.82
N LYS A 363 26.34 13.09 -4.01
CA LYS A 363 26.70 14.05 -2.98
C LYS A 363 26.86 13.30 -1.66
N LEU A 364 28.02 13.46 -1.04
CA LEU A 364 28.32 12.87 0.26
C LEU A 364 28.93 13.89 1.23
N LEU A 365 28.83 13.57 2.51
CA LEU A 365 29.49 14.33 3.58
C LEU A 365 30.66 13.51 4.12
N ARG A 366 31.88 14.12 4.11
CA ARG A 366 33.11 13.56 4.67
C ARG A 366 33.75 14.57 5.60
N ASN A 367 33.95 14.23 6.86
CA ASN A 367 34.54 15.12 7.86
C ASN A 367 33.83 16.50 7.91
N LYS A 368 32.52 16.53 7.81
CA LYS A 368 31.66 17.73 7.75
C LYS A 368 31.83 18.61 6.49
N VAL A 369 32.48 18.10 5.46
CA VAL A 369 32.61 18.75 4.14
C VAL A 369 31.81 18.01 3.10
N GLU A 370 30.95 18.73 2.37
CA GLU A 370 30.22 18.16 1.23
C GLU A 370 31.14 17.94 0.05
N ILE A 371 31.04 16.78 -0.57
CA ILE A 371 31.82 16.37 -1.74
C ILE A 371 30.86 15.83 -2.79
N ASN A 372 31.05 16.24 -4.03
CA ASN A 372 30.32 15.69 -5.18
C ASN A 372 31.26 14.79 -5.99
N LEU A 373 30.79 13.59 -6.27
CA LEU A 373 31.49 12.57 -7.05
C LEU A 373 30.66 12.14 -8.23
N SER A 374 31.30 11.99 -9.39
CA SER A 374 30.71 11.37 -10.57
C SER A 374 31.17 9.91 -10.62
N VAL A 375 30.24 8.97 -10.47
CA VAL A 375 30.54 7.55 -10.29
C VAL A 375 29.90 6.75 -11.41
N VAL A 376 30.69 5.91 -12.09
CA VAL A 376 30.17 4.94 -13.06
C VAL A 376 29.82 3.66 -12.32
N LEU A 377 28.54 3.26 -12.38
CA LEU A 377 28.03 2.06 -11.71
C LEU A 377 28.57 0.77 -12.35
N GLY A 378 28.76 -0.25 -11.54
CA GLY A 378 29.25 -1.56 -11.97
C GLY A 378 28.17 -2.61 -12.04
N LYS A 379 28.60 -3.82 -12.39
CA LYS A 379 27.79 -5.04 -12.27
C LYS A 379 28.23 -5.83 -11.04
N LYS A 380 27.24 -6.35 -10.28
CA LYS A 380 27.47 -7.27 -9.14
C LYS A 380 27.99 -8.61 -9.63
#